data_8abfd545d3eec788e3149abae4b1a18b
#
_entry.id   8abfd545d3eec788e3149abae4b1a18b
#
_cell.length_a   1.000
_cell.length_b   1.000
_cell.length_c   1.000
_cell.angle_alpha   90.00
_cell.angle_beta   90.00
_cell.angle_gamma   90.00
#
_symmetry.space_group_name_H-M   'P 1'
#
loop_
_entity.id
_entity.type
_entity.pdbx_description
1 polymer ?
#
loop_
_entity_poly.entity_id
_entity_poly.type
_entity_poly.pdbx_seq_one_letter_code
_entity_poly.pdbx_strand_id
1 'polypeptide(L)'
;MSGYSEFANIYDRLMMDADYEGRSEYIKALFEKFGKKPSLLLDLACGTGKFSRIFAKDGIEVIGVDSSEEMLSVAKETAEQEGFNILFLCQEADELDLYGTVDGAVCLMDSINHITDKKILQKAFDKVSLFLEKNCLFIFDVNTLYKHKEILGDNTFVFEEDGVFGVWQNSFDEKSATTDIYLDFFEERDGLYKRYSDEFNERAYSEDELCEMLKKSGFEILEILGDLKLQKPKFQEERIFFIAKKI
;
A
#
# COMPACT_ATOMS: atom_id res chain seq x y z
N MET A 1 -16.02 -10.88 18.78
CA MET A 1 -15.30 -9.63 18.53
C MET A 1 -13.79 -9.75 18.83
N SER A 2 -13.07 -10.78 18.43
CA SER A 2 -11.66 -10.90 18.85
C SER A 2 -10.72 -11.55 17.83
N GLY A 3 -11.17 -11.91 16.65
CA GLY A 3 -10.31 -12.62 15.69
C GLY A 3 -9.53 -11.70 14.73
N TYR A 4 -10.14 -10.63 14.26
CA TYR A 4 -9.56 -9.77 13.21
C TYR A 4 -8.63 -8.67 13.73
N SER A 5 -8.88 -8.08 14.88
CA SER A 5 -7.95 -7.15 15.52
C SER A 5 -6.63 -7.82 15.93
N GLU A 6 -6.68 -9.12 16.25
CA GLU A 6 -5.48 -9.91 16.56
C GLU A 6 -4.64 -10.18 15.30
N PHE A 7 -5.26 -10.41 14.13
CA PHE A 7 -4.55 -10.57 12.86
C PHE A 7 -3.84 -9.27 12.44
N ALA A 8 -4.51 -8.12 12.51
CA ALA A 8 -3.91 -6.82 12.20
C ALA A 8 -2.68 -6.53 13.09
N ASN A 9 -2.75 -6.89 14.39
CA ASN A 9 -1.61 -6.75 15.31
C ASN A 9 -0.45 -7.70 14.98
N ILE A 10 -0.75 -8.94 14.54
CA ILE A 10 0.29 -9.88 14.09
C ILE A 10 0.91 -9.38 12.79
N TYR A 11 0.08 -8.93 11.84
CA TYR A 11 0.55 -8.35 10.58
C TYR A 11 1.49 -7.17 10.81
N ASP A 12 1.14 -6.25 11.70
CA ASP A 12 2.00 -5.12 12.07
C ASP A 12 3.34 -5.54 12.68
N ARG A 13 3.37 -6.61 13.46
CA ARG A 13 4.62 -7.17 14.03
C ARG A 13 5.51 -7.76 12.94
N LEU A 14 4.93 -8.49 12.01
CA LEU A 14 5.65 -9.11 10.89
C LEU A 14 6.16 -8.09 9.87
N MET A 15 5.46 -6.95 9.77
CA MET A 15 5.87 -5.82 8.90
C MET A 15 6.80 -4.82 9.60
N MET A 16 7.32 -5.16 10.81
CA MET A 16 8.25 -4.25 11.53
C MET A 16 9.54 -3.97 10.76
N ASP A 17 10.01 -4.91 9.94
CA ASP A 17 11.20 -4.76 9.09
C ASP A 17 10.94 -3.94 7.81
N ALA A 18 9.73 -3.47 7.58
CA ALA A 18 9.35 -2.75 6.36
C ALA A 18 9.79 -1.28 6.35
N ASP A 19 10.91 -0.92 6.94
CA ASP A 19 11.53 0.44 6.93
C ASP A 19 10.55 1.59 6.61
N TYR A 20 9.47 1.70 7.39
CA TYR A 20 8.42 2.72 7.18
C TYR A 20 8.96 4.15 7.24
N GLU A 21 9.91 4.41 8.14
CA GLU A 21 10.55 5.73 8.27
C GLU A 21 11.35 6.08 7.02
N GLY A 22 12.25 5.19 6.56
CA GLY A 22 13.04 5.40 5.34
C GLY A 22 12.17 5.55 4.09
N ARG A 23 11.09 4.75 3.98
CA ARG A 23 10.12 4.89 2.89
C ARG A 23 9.39 6.22 2.94
N SER A 24 8.97 6.68 4.12
CA SER A 24 8.31 7.97 4.28
C SER A 24 9.23 9.13 3.91
N GLU A 25 10.52 9.09 4.32
CA GLU A 25 11.52 10.08 3.91
C GLU A 25 11.71 10.10 2.38
N TYR A 26 11.75 8.91 1.77
CA TYR A 26 11.83 8.81 0.30
C TYR A 26 10.61 9.43 -0.39
N ILE A 27 9.40 9.13 0.07
CA ILE A 27 8.15 9.72 -0.49
C ILE A 27 8.15 11.25 -0.33
N LYS A 28 8.57 11.78 0.82
CA LYS A 28 8.69 13.23 1.03
C LYS A 28 9.68 13.86 0.05
N ALA A 29 10.83 13.23 -0.15
CA ALA A 29 11.82 13.69 -1.11
C ALA A 29 11.29 13.66 -2.57
N LEU A 30 10.43 12.70 -2.92
CA LEU A 30 9.75 12.67 -4.22
C LEU A 30 8.76 13.84 -4.38
N PHE A 31 7.97 14.13 -3.35
CA PHE A 31 7.07 15.30 -3.38
C PHE A 31 7.85 16.60 -3.57
N GLU A 32 8.96 16.78 -2.85
CA GLU A 32 9.80 17.97 -2.99
C GLU A 32 10.48 18.07 -4.37
N LYS A 33 10.93 16.94 -4.92
CA LYS A 33 11.65 16.91 -6.19
C LYS A 33 10.74 17.14 -7.40
N PHE A 34 9.54 16.57 -7.40
CA PHE A 34 8.66 16.54 -8.58
C PHE A 34 7.44 17.45 -8.46
N GLY A 35 7.16 17.99 -7.28
CA GLY A 35 6.00 18.82 -7.04
C GLY A 35 6.19 19.75 -5.85
N LYS A 36 5.34 19.62 -4.87
CA LYS A 36 5.40 20.36 -3.60
C LYS A 36 5.07 19.41 -2.44
N LYS A 37 5.56 19.71 -1.25
CA LYS A 37 5.11 19.03 -0.03
C LYS A 37 3.59 19.26 0.12
N PRO A 38 2.77 18.21 0.24
CA PRO A 38 1.34 18.37 0.44
C PRO A 38 1.04 18.97 1.82
N SER A 39 -0.05 19.75 1.89
CA SER A 39 -0.64 20.20 3.15
C SER A 39 -1.69 19.22 3.64
N LEU A 40 -2.46 18.65 2.71
CA LEU A 40 -3.48 17.62 2.94
C LEU A 40 -3.21 16.42 2.02
N LEU A 41 -2.84 15.30 2.62
CA LEU A 41 -2.46 14.06 1.93
C LEU A 41 -3.56 13.01 2.03
N LEU A 42 -3.93 12.41 0.91
CA LEU A 42 -4.68 11.15 0.88
C LEU A 42 -3.70 9.98 1.01
N ASP A 43 -3.87 9.15 2.03
CA ASP A 43 -3.21 7.85 2.18
C ASP A 43 -4.23 6.76 1.83
N LEU A 44 -4.20 6.30 0.57
CA LEU A 44 -5.14 5.32 0.03
C LEU A 44 -4.66 3.91 0.31
N ALA A 45 -5.54 3.04 0.81
CA ALA A 45 -5.22 1.72 1.37
C ALA A 45 -4.21 1.85 2.53
N CYS A 46 -4.55 2.66 3.51
CA CYS A 46 -3.66 3.05 4.60
C CYS A 46 -3.42 1.95 5.65
N GLY A 47 -4.20 0.86 5.63
CA GLY A 47 -4.12 -0.24 6.58
C GLY A 47 -4.23 0.23 8.03
N THR A 48 -3.27 -0.14 8.88
CA THR A 48 -3.16 0.28 10.29
C THR A 48 -2.67 1.72 10.47
N GLY A 49 -2.55 2.49 9.39
CA GLY A 49 -2.23 3.93 9.41
C GLY A 49 -0.78 4.25 9.80
N LYS A 50 0.18 3.35 9.62
CA LYS A 50 1.59 3.62 9.95
C LYS A 50 2.15 4.79 9.17
N PHE A 51 1.99 4.82 7.84
CA PHE A 51 2.40 5.95 7.02
C PHE A 51 1.63 7.22 7.38
N SER A 52 0.31 7.11 7.55
CA SER A 52 -0.54 8.23 7.95
C SER A 52 -0.02 8.93 9.21
N ARG A 53 0.38 8.18 10.25
CA ARG A 53 0.93 8.74 11.49
C ARG A 53 2.30 9.38 11.29
N ILE A 54 3.18 8.76 10.48
CA ILE A 54 4.50 9.35 10.18
C ILE A 54 4.33 10.68 9.44
N PHE A 55 3.46 10.76 8.44
CA PHE A 55 3.19 12.00 7.74
C PHE A 55 2.55 13.06 8.66
N ALA A 56 1.63 12.65 9.53
CA ALA A 56 1.02 13.55 10.51
C ALA A 56 2.04 14.10 11.51
N LYS A 57 2.99 13.30 11.97
CA LYS A 57 4.12 13.70 12.82
C LYS A 57 4.98 14.80 12.17
N ASP A 58 5.10 14.77 10.83
CA ASP A 58 5.83 15.77 10.04
C ASP A 58 4.98 17.02 9.70
N GLY A 59 3.79 17.13 10.30
CA GLY A 59 2.89 18.29 10.19
C GLY A 59 2.09 18.32 8.88
N ILE A 60 1.87 17.17 8.24
CA ILE A 60 0.98 17.02 7.09
C ILE A 60 -0.39 16.58 7.62
N GLU A 61 -1.48 17.25 7.21
CA GLU A 61 -2.83 16.74 7.46
C GLU A 61 -3.06 15.50 6.59
N VAL A 62 -3.64 14.43 7.17
CA VAL A 62 -3.83 13.16 6.47
C VAL A 62 -5.28 12.71 6.52
N ILE A 63 -5.77 12.23 5.38
CA ILE A 63 -6.98 11.43 5.29
C ILE A 63 -6.54 10.02 4.92
N GLY A 64 -6.71 9.06 5.85
CA GLY A 64 -6.47 7.65 5.61
C GLY A 64 -7.73 6.97 5.11
N VAL A 65 -7.63 6.20 4.05
CA VAL A 65 -8.74 5.43 3.48
C VAL A 65 -8.32 3.98 3.35
N ASP A 66 -9.15 3.08 3.86
CA ASP A 66 -8.97 1.63 3.70
C ASP A 66 -10.34 0.94 3.65
N SER A 67 -10.41 -0.22 3.03
CA SER A 67 -11.67 -0.99 2.98
C SER A 67 -11.90 -1.86 4.22
N SER A 68 -10.85 -2.11 5.02
CA SER A 68 -10.92 -2.93 6.23
C SER A 68 -11.28 -2.10 7.47
N GLU A 69 -12.46 -2.33 8.02
CA GLU A 69 -12.87 -1.72 9.30
C GLU A 69 -11.93 -2.12 10.44
N GLU A 70 -11.39 -3.34 10.42
CA GLU A 70 -10.49 -3.87 11.43
C GLU A 70 -9.15 -3.12 11.40
N MET A 71 -8.56 -2.92 10.22
CA MET A 71 -7.32 -2.15 10.06
C MET A 71 -7.53 -0.71 10.51
N LEU A 72 -8.63 -0.09 10.13
CA LEU A 72 -8.96 1.28 10.54
C LEU A 72 -9.27 1.42 12.03
N SER A 73 -9.77 0.38 12.68
CA SER A 73 -9.94 0.37 14.14
C SER A 73 -8.58 0.48 14.84
N VAL A 74 -7.59 -0.29 14.39
CA VAL A 74 -6.20 -0.22 14.89
C VAL A 74 -5.57 1.15 14.56
N ALA A 75 -5.78 1.64 13.33
CA ALA A 75 -5.25 2.94 12.90
C ALA A 75 -5.75 4.09 13.78
N LYS A 76 -7.06 4.13 14.07
CA LYS A 76 -7.68 5.15 14.94
C LYS A 76 -7.14 5.08 16.37
N GLU A 77 -7.19 3.88 16.96
CA GLU A 77 -6.73 3.68 18.34
C GLU A 77 -5.26 4.12 18.50
N THR A 78 -4.39 3.69 17.58
CA THR A 78 -2.97 4.02 17.66
C THR A 78 -2.72 5.51 17.42
N ALA A 79 -3.40 6.13 16.46
CA ALA A 79 -3.28 7.57 16.21
C ALA A 79 -3.73 8.40 17.42
N GLU A 80 -4.83 8.02 18.08
CA GLU A 80 -5.33 8.67 19.29
C GLU A 80 -4.33 8.54 20.46
N GLN A 81 -3.75 7.34 20.66
CA GLN A 81 -2.73 7.09 21.68
C GLN A 81 -1.46 7.93 21.45
N GLU A 82 -1.07 8.15 20.21
CA GLU A 82 0.07 8.99 19.82
C GLU A 82 -0.28 10.50 19.77
N GLY A 83 -1.55 10.87 19.96
CA GLY A 83 -2.02 12.25 19.99
C GLY A 83 -2.24 12.88 18.62
N PHE A 84 -2.39 12.08 17.56
CA PHE A 84 -2.71 12.53 16.21
C PHE A 84 -4.22 12.52 15.94
N ASN A 85 -4.71 13.60 15.32
CA ASN A 85 -6.09 13.68 14.83
C ASN A 85 -6.12 13.43 13.32
N ILE A 86 -6.21 12.15 12.93
CA ILE A 86 -6.25 11.72 11.52
C ILE A 86 -7.68 11.28 11.19
N LEU A 87 -8.21 11.75 10.07
CA LEU A 87 -9.50 11.29 9.54
C LEU A 87 -9.30 9.95 8.83
N PHE A 88 -9.90 8.88 9.36
CA PHE A 88 -9.93 7.57 8.72
C PHE A 88 -11.33 7.26 8.18
N LEU A 89 -11.43 6.87 6.91
CA LEU A 89 -12.65 6.53 6.19
C LEU A 89 -12.62 5.07 5.71
N CYS A 90 -13.68 4.32 6.00
CA CYS A 90 -13.83 2.95 5.50
C CYS A 90 -14.49 3.00 4.12
N GLN A 91 -13.70 2.85 3.06
CA GLN A 91 -14.17 2.93 1.67
C GLN A 91 -13.30 2.07 0.77
N GLU A 92 -13.90 1.45 -0.24
CA GLU A 92 -13.18 0.83 -1.34
C GLU A 92 -12.51 1.90 -2.22
N ALA A 93 -11.34 1.59 -2.79
CA ALA A 93 -10.58 2.55 -3.59
C ALA A 93 -11.34 3.08 -4.81
N ASP A 94 -12.17 2.25 -5.45
CA ASP A 94 -13.00 2.63 -6.60
C ASP A 94 -14.31 3.33 -6.21
N GLU A 95 -14.63 3.38 -4.93
CA GLU A 95 -15.79 4.09 -4.36
C GLU A 95 -15.38 5.32 -3.56
N LEU A 96 -14.08 5.70 -3.60
CA LEU A 96 -13.55 6.86 -2.88
C LEU A 96 -14.45 8.09 -3.05
N ASP A 97 -14.87 8.68 -1.93
CA ASP A 97 -15.70 9.88 -1.87
C ASP A 97 -15.24 10.77 -0.71
N LEU A 98 -14.72 11.95 -1.04
CA LEU A 98 -14.21 12.92 -0.10
C LEU A 98 -15.04 14.20 -0.14
N TYR A 99 -15.11 14.92 0.98
CA TYR A 99 -15.84 16.21 1.05
C TYR A 99 -15.17 17.36 0.31
N GLY A 100 -13.91 17.18 -0.13
CA GLY A 100 -13.13 18.19 -0.82
C GLY A 100 -11.94 17.56 -1.54
N THR A 101 -11.06 18.40 -2.06
CA THR A 101 -9.85 17.96 -2.74
C THR A 101 -8.66 17.89 -1.80
N VAL A 102 -7.68 17.05 -2.15
CA VAL A 102 -6.39 16.91 -1.48
C VAL A 102 -5.28 17.43 -2.40
N ASP A 103 -4.17 17.87 -1.83
CA ASP A 103 -3.03 18.39 -2.60
C ASP A 103 -1.85 17.43 -2.70
N GLY A 104 -2.07 16.17 -2.32
CA GLY A 104 -1.18 15.03 -2.53
C GLY A 104 -1.92 13.72 -2.30
N ALA A 105 -1.52 12.65 -2.97
CA ALA A 105 -2.04 11.31 -2.73
C ALA A 105 -0.93 10.27 -2.77
N VAL A 106 -1.03 9.26 -1.92
CA VAL A 106 -0.15 8.09 -1.91
C VAL A 106 -0.98 6.80 -1.85
N CYS A 107 -0.41 5.71 -2.36
CA CYS A 107 -0.91 4.35 -2.18
C CYS A 107 0.31 3.43 -2.09
N LEU A 108 0.68 3.02 -0.88
CA LEU A 108 1.99 2.45 -0.58
C LEU A 108 1.90 0.97 -0.21
N MET A 109 3.06 0.31 -0.19
CA MET A 109 3.18 -1.11 0.15
C MET A 109 2.37 -2.02 -0.76
N ASP A 110 2.63 -1.87 -2.08
CA ASP A 110 2.01 -2.71 -3.13
C ASP A 110 0.47 -2.83 -3.10
N SER A 111 -0.21 -1.95 -2.38
CA SER A 111 -1.69 -1.98 -2.26
C SER A 111 -2.41 -1.96 -3.61
N ILE A 112 -1.80 -1.38 -4.65
CA ILE A 112 -2.31 -1.44 -6.03
C ILE A 112 -2.38 -2.89 -6.55
N ASN A 113 -1.44 -3.77 -6.16
CA ASN A 113 -1.43 -5.16 -6.60
C ASN A 113 -2.60 -5.97 -6.02
N HIS A 114 -3.13 -5.61 -4.86
CA HIS A 114 -4.31 -6.24 -4.26
C HIS A 114 -5.60 -5.96 -5.05
N ILE A 115 -5.65 -4.92 -5.88
CA ILE A 115 -6.78 -4.64 -6.76
C ILE A 115 -6.60 -5.46 -8.06
N THR A 116 -7.07 -6.69 -8.06
CA THR A 116 -6.81 -7.63 -9.18
C THR A 116 -7.68 -7.40 -10.41
N ASP A 117 -8.85 -6.77 -10.29
CA ASP A 117 -9.73 -6.40 -11.41
C ASP A 117 -9.28 -5.04 -12.01
N LYS A 118 -8.88 -5.09 -13.28
CA LYS A 118 -8.44 -3.89 -14.04
C LYS A 118 -9.50 -2.78 -14.13
N LYS A 119 -10.79 -3.14 -14.10
CA LYS A 119 -11.86 -2.13 -14.18
C LYS A 119 -12.02 -1.42 -12.84
N ILE A 120 -11.86 -2.16 -11.74
CA ILE A 120 -11.86 -1.60 -10.39
C ILE A 120 -10.64 -0.68 -10.23
N LEU A 121 -9.45 -1.13 -10.64
CA LEU A 121 -8.24 -0.28 -10.59
C LEU A 121 -8.37 0.99 -11.45
N GLN A 122 -8.95 0.88 -12.66
CA GLN A 122 -9.19 2.07 -13.49
C GLN A 122 -10.10 3.07 -12.76
N LYS A 123 -11.19 2.61 -12.16
CA LYS A 123 -12.08 3.47 -11.37
C LYS A 123 -11.37 4.08 -10.15
N ALA A 124 -10.52 3.30 -9.45
CA ALA A 124 -9.75 3.82 -8.33
C ALA A 124 -8.85 4.99 -8.78
N PHE A 125 -8.15 4.86 -9.91
CA PHE A 125 -7.37 5.97 -10.48
C PHE A 125 -8.25 7.16 -10.90
N ASP A 126 -9.44 6.91 -11.47
CA ASP A 126 -10.40 7.96 -11.81
C ASP A 126 -10.85 8.72 -10.54
N LYS A 127 -11.06 8.00 -9.44
CA LYS A 127 -11.46 8.58 -8.15
C LYS A 127 -10.33 9.38 -7.50
N VAL A 128 -9.10 8.85 -7.48
CA VAL A 128 -7.94 9.63 -7.03
C VAL A 128 -7.79 10.90 -7.86
N SER A 129 -7.92 10.80 -9.18
CA SER A 129 -7.89 11.98 -10.05
C SER A 129 -9.00 12.97 -9.75
N LEU A 130 -10.22 12.52 -9.43
CA LEU A 130 -11.35 13.39 -9.12
C LEU A 130 -11.05 14.27 -7.89
N PHE A 131 -10.48 13.68 -6.84
CA PHE A 131 -10.25 14.35 -5.56
C PHE A 131 -8.86 14.98 -5.41
N LEU A 132 -7.90 14.67 -6.29
CA LEU A 132 -6.58 15.30 -6.27
C LEU A 132 -6.63 16.67 -6.98
N GLU A 133 -6.01 17.68 -6.41
CA GLU A 133 -5.91 19.01 -7.05
C GLU A 133 -5.06 18.96 -8.31
N LYS A 134 -5.36 19.85 -9.27
CA LYS A 134 -4.59 19.99 -10.50
C LYS A 134 -3.14 20.33 -10.23
N ASN A 135 -2.22 19.71 -10.98
CA ASN A 135 -0.76 19.79 -10.85
C ASN A 135 -0.21 19.18 -9.55
N CYS A 136 -1.02 18.49 -8.75
CA CYS A 136 -0.56 17.74 -7.59
C CYS A 136 -0.20 16.29 -7.93
N LEU A 137 0.54 15.64 -7.03
CA LEU A 137 1.13 14.33 -7.27
C LEU A 137 0.32 13.21 -6.63
N PHE A 138 0.20 12.13 -7.38
CA PHE A 138 -0.12 10.80 -6.87
C PHE A 138 1.11 9.93 -6.97
N ILE A 139 1.60 9.42 -5.82
CA ILE A 139 2.77 8.56 -5.73
C ILE A 139 2.33 7.21 -5.18
N PHE A 140 2.66 6.14 -5.89
CA PHE A 140 2.37 4.79 -5.42
C PHE A 140 3.48 3.82 -5.81
N ASP A 141 3.53 2.68 -5.15
CA ASP A 141 4.44 1.61 -5.49
C ASP A 141 3.70 0.33 -5.86
N VAL A 142 4.36 -0.51 -6.64
CA VAL A 142 3.87 -1.82 -7.01
C VAL A 142 5.00 -2.85 -6.98
N ASN A 143 4.65 -4.08 -6.62
CA ASN A 143 5.46 -5.26 -6.89
C ASN A 143 5.48 -5.53 -8.39
N THR A 144 6.66 -5.77 -8.94
CA THR A 144 6.84 -5.99 -10.38
C THR A 144 6.45 -7.41 -10.81
N LEU A 145 6.26 -7.59 -12.12
CA LEU A 145 6.09 -8.95 -12.69
C LEU A 145 7.30 -9.84 -12.36
N TYR A 146 8.52 -9.29 -12.30
CA TYR A 146 9.70 -10.03 -11.90
C TYR A 146 9.55 -10.58 -10.47
N LYS A 147 9.11 -9.77 -9.50
CA LYS A 147 8.89 -10.23 -8.14
C LYS A 147 7.83 -11.33 -8.08
N HIS A 148 6.68 -11.12 -8.73
CA HIS A 148 5.59 -12.10 -8.72
C HIS A 148 6.00 -13.43 -9.34
N LYS A 149 6.74 -13.41 -10.46
CA LYS A 149 7.10 -14.61 -11.20
C LYS A 149 8.33 -15.32 -10.65
N GLU A 150 9.40 -14.57 -10.36
CA GLU A 150 10.72 -15.14 -10.06
C GLU A 150 10.99 -15.25 -8.56
N ILE A 151 10.41 -14.36 -7.74
CA ILE A 151 10.66 -14.33 -6.30
C ILE A 151 9.53 -15.02 -5.56
N LEU A 152 8.28 -14.57 -5.74
CA LEU A 152 7.11 -15.20 -5.12
C LEU A 152 6.83 -16.54 -5.81
N GLY A 153 6.55 -16.54 -7.11
CA GLY A 153 6.37 -17.71 -7.94
C GLY A 153 5.45 -18.75 -7.28
N ASP A 154 5.90 -20.01 -7.25
CA ASP A 154 5.29 -21.11 -6.48
C ASP A 154 6.10 -21.41 -5.20
N ASN A 155 6.79 -20.41 -4.65
CA ASN A 155 7.66 -20.55 -3.50
C ASN A 155 6.88 -20.56 -2.17
N THR A 156 7.50 -21.19 -1.19
CA THR A 156 7.05 -21.16 0.20
C THR A 156 8.16 -20.53 1.05
N PHE A 157 7.81 -19.49 1.80
CA PHE A 157 8.70 -18.85 2.76
C PHE A 157 8.28 -19.25 4.18
N VAL A 158 9.27 -19.53 5.00
CA VAL A 158 9.08 -19.85 6.41
C VAL A 158 9.95 -18.93 7.23
N PHE A 159 9.38 -18.34 8.26
CA PHE A 159 10.08 -17.41 9.14
C PHE A 159 9.61 -17.57 10.58
N GLU A 160 10.45 -17.15 11.51
CA GLU A 160 10.12 -17.08 12.92
C GLU A 160 10.62 -15.75 13.49
N GLU A 161 9.71 -14.96 14.03
CA GLU A 161 10.02 -13.64 14.57
C GLU A 161 9.10 -13.32 15.75
N ASP A 162 9.67 -12.81 16.83
CA ASP A 162 8.96 -12.39 18.06
C ASP A 162 7.94 -13.41 18.60
N GLY A 163 8.27 -14.72 18.54
CA GLY A 163 7.40 -15.81 18.99
C GLY A 163 6.23 -16.09 18.04
N VAL A 164 6.29 -15.58 16.82
CA VAL A 164 5.37 -15.93 15.73
C VAL A 164 6.12 -16.75 14.70
N PHE A 165 5.64 -17.96 14.43
CA PHE A 165 6.10 -18.79 13.32
C PHE A 165 5.16 -18.58 12.14
N GLY A 166 5.69 -18.22 10.98
CA GLY A 166 4.93 -17.94 9.77
C GLY A 166 5.28 -18.86 8.61
N VAL A 167 4.26 -19.25 7.86
CA VAL A 167 4.37 -19.94 6.58
C VAL A 167 3.65 -19.11 5.53
N TRP A 168 4.37 -18.68 4.51
CA TRP A 168 3.85 -17.90 3.40
C TRP A 168 4.01 -18.72 2.11
N GLN A 169 2.91 -19.20 1.56
CA GLN A 169 2.87 -19.99 0.35
C GLN A 169 2.30 -19.16 -0.80
N ASN A 170 2.88 -19.31 -2.00
CA ASN A 170 2.45 -18.60 -3.19
C ASN A 170 2.14 -19.58 -4.30
N SER A 171 1.23 -19.18 -5.19
CA SER A 171 0.99 -19.85 -6.47
C SER A 171 0.77 -18.82 -7.57
N PHE A 172 1.63 -18.78 -8.58
CA PHE A 172 1.59 -17.78 -9.64
C PHE A 172 0.94 -18.33 -10.92
N ASP A 173 -0.14 -17.70 -11.38
CA ASP A 173 -0.75 -17.98 -12.69
C ASP A 173 -0.24 -16.99 -13.75
N GLU A 174 0.58 -17.48 -14.68
CA GLU A 174 1.11 -16.66 -15.79
C GLU A 174 0.03 -16.08 -16.71
N LYS A 175 -1.14 -16.72 -16.86
CA LYS A 175 -2.17 -16.27 -17.80
C LYS A 175 -2.90 -15.04 -17.30
N SER A 176 -3.23 -15.04 -16.02
CA SER A 176 -3.88 -13.91 -15.34
C SER A 176 -2.87 -12.91 -14.78
N ALA A 177 -1.59 -13.29 -14.68
CA ALA A 177 -0.54 -12.58 -13.97
C ALA A 177 -0.93 -12.31 -12.49
N THR A 178 -1.56 -13.29 -11.85
CA THR A 178 -1.98 -13.22 -10.44
C THR A 178 -1.19 -14.20 -9.60
N THR A 179 -0.92 -13.82 -8.36
CA THR A 179 -0.35 -14.68 -7.32
C THR A 179 -1.40 -14.91 -6.26
N ASP A 180 -1.77 -16.17 -6.02
CA ASP A 180 -2.53 -16.57 -4.84
C ASP A 180 -1.56 -16.69 -3.67
N ILE A 181 -1.88 -16.03 -2.57
CA ILE A 181 -1.05 -15.94 -1.36
C ILE A 181 -1.82 -16.56 -0.20
N TYR A 182 -1.20 -17.52 0.45
CA TYR A 182 -1.71 -18.21 1.64
C TYR A 182 -0.75 -17.97 2.80
N LEU A 183 -1.26 -17.38 3.87
CA LEU A 183 -0.50 -17.06 5.07
C LEU A 183 -1.03 -17.86 6.26
N ASP A 184 -0.13 -18.60 6.93
CA ASP A 184 -0.40 -19.23 8.18
C ASP A 184 0.56 -18.72 9.26
N PHE A 185 0.04 -18.19 10.33
CA PHE A 185 0.80 -17.73 11.48
C PHE A 185 0.46 -18.54 12.72
N PHE A 186 1.47 -18.88 13.48
CA PHE A 186 1.37 -19.63 14.74
C PHE A 186 2.01 -18.80 15.84
N GLU A 187 1.21 -18.24 16.72
CA GLU A 187 1.67 -17.46 17.87
C GLU A 187 1.70 -18.34 19.12
N GLU A 188 2.84 -18.40 19.80
CA GLU A 188 2.95 -19.12 21.06
C GLU A 188 2.29 -18.33 22.19
N ARG A 189 1.38 -19.01 22.91
CA ARG A 189 0.71 -18.50 24.12
C ARG A 189 0.64 -19.61 25.15
N ASP A 190 1.32 -19.45 26.27
CA ASP A 190 1.30 -20.39 27.41
C ASP A 190 1.63 -21.85 27.03
N GLY A 191 2.61 -22.04 26.13
CA GLY A 191 3.04 -23.36 25.65
C GLY A 191 2.10 -24.01 24.63
N LEU A 192 1.14 -23.29 24.11
CA LEU A 192 0.26 -23.68 23.01
C LEU A 192 0.44 -22.73 21.84
N TYR A 193 0.10 -23.18 20.63
CA TYR A 193 0.12 -22.34 19.45
C TYR A 193 -1.30 -22.00 19.02
N LYS A 194 -1.57 -20.70 18.84
CA LYS A 194 -2.79 -20.22 18.17
C LYS A 194 -2.47 -19.99 16.71
N ARG A 195 -3.22 -20.65 15.81
CA ARG A 195 -3.09 -20.46 14.36
C ARG A 195 -4.01 -19.36 13.89
N TYR A 196 -3.47 -18.55 13.00
CA TYR A 196 -4.19 -17.57 12.19
C TYR A 196 -3.91 -17.87 10.73
N SER A 197 -4.92 -17.76 9.87
CA SER A 197 -4.75 -17.98 8.44
C SER A 197 -5.40 -16.84 7.70
N ASP A 198 -4.76 -16.43 6.61
CA ASP A 198 -5.29 -15.46 5.66
C ASP A 198 -4.99 -15.92 4.24
N GLU A 199 -5.85 -15.55 3.29
CA GLU A 199 -5.64 -15.80 1.87
C GLU A 199 -6.11 -14.59 1.07
N PHE A 200 -5.30 -14.18 0.10
CA PHE A 200 -5.61 -13.10 -0.81
C PHE A 200 -4.85 -13.28 -2.13
N ASN A 201 -5.22 -12.47 -3.11
CA ASN A 201 -4.60 -12.50 -4.42
C ASN A 201 -4.00 -11.15 -4.73
N GLU A 202 -2.85 -11.16 -5.37
CA GLU A 202 -2.24 -9.99 -5.95
C GLU A 202 -2.13 -10.15 -7.46
N ARG A 203 -2.18 -9.02 -8.19
CA ARG A 203 -1.95 -8.98 -9.61
C ARG A 203 -0.68 -8.20 -9.94
N ALA A 204 0.19 -8.83 -10.73
CA ALA A 204 1.31 -8.15 -11.36
C ALA A 204 0.81 -7.34 -12.57
N TYR A 205 0.87 -6.02 -12.46
CA TYR A 205 0.61 -5.12 -13.57
C TYR A 205 1.91 -4.78 -14.30
N SER A 206 1.87 -4.72 -15.63
CA SER A 206 3.00 -4.17 -16.38
C SER A 206 3.04 -2.63 -16.27
N GLU A 207 4.24 -2.05 -16.44
CA GLU A 207 4.40 -0.59 -16.47
C GLU A 207 3.50 0.05 -17.53
N ASP A 208 3.39 -0.56 -18.72
CA ASP A 208 2.57 -0.04 -19.82
C ASP A 208 1.08 -0.03 -19.45
N GLU A 209 0.56 -1.10 -18.82
CA GLU A 209 -0.84 -1.16 -18.35
C GLU A 209 -1.14 -0.03 -17.36
N LEU A 210 -0.29 0.15 -16.35
CA LEU A 210 -0.46 1.21 -15.35
C LEU A 210 -0.35 2.62 -15.98
N CYS A 211 0.61 2.82 -16.89
CA CYS A 211 0.75 4.07 -17.60
C CYS A 211 -0.49 4.42 -18.47
N GLU A 212 -1.07 3.43 -19.14
CA GLU A 212 -2.29 3.63 -19.91
C GLU A 212 -3.49 3.99 -19.03
N MET A 213 -3.65 3.28 -17.89
CA MET A 213 -4.73 3.55 -16.93
C MET A 213 -4.61 4.95 -16.33
N LEU A 214 -3.40 5.32 -15.88
CA LEU A 214 -3.14 6.66 -15.33
C LEU A 214 -3.43 7.77 -16.35
N LYS A 215 -2.98 7.61 -17.61
CA LYS A 215 -3.27 8.57 -18.69
C LYS A 215 -4.77 8.72 -18.95
N LYS A 216 -5.53 7.62 -18.94
CA LYS A 216 -7.00 7.66 -19.08
C LYS A 216 -7.67 8.43 -17.94
N SER A 217 -7.12 8.36 -16.73
CA SER A 217 -7.60 9.07 -15.56
C SER A 217 -7.09 10.52 -15.46
N GLY A 218 -6.38 11.03 -16.48
CA GLY A 218 -5.91 12.42 -16.53
C GLY A 218 -4.61 12.66 -15.76
N PHE A 219 -3.75 11.66 -15.67
CA PHE A 219 -2.41 11.81 -15.11
C PHE A 219 -1.33 11.87 -16.19
N GLU A 220 -0.33 12.72 -15.97
CA GLU A 220 0.97 12.69 -16.63
C GLU A 220 1.94 11.91 -15.76
N ILE A 221 2.59 10.89 -16.32
CA ILE A 221 3.63 10.14 -15.61
C ILE A 221 4.93 10.94 -15.69
N LEU A 222 5.41 11.45 -14.56
CA LEU A 222 6.64 12.21 -14.50
C LEU A 222 7.86 11.31 -14.49
N GLU A 223 7.82 10.23 -13.70
CA GLU A 223 8.94 9.28 -13.58
C GLU A 223 8.44 7.93 -13.07
N ILE A 224 9.19 6.87 -13.38
CA ILE A 224 9.09 5.54 -12.77
C ILE A 224 10.48 5.23 -12.22
N LEU A 225 10.55 4.91 -10.92
CA LEU A 225 11.80 4.75 -10.18
C LEU A 225 11.88 3.37 -9.54
N GLY A 226 13.10 2.86 -9.36
CA GLY A 226 13.34 1.64 -8.59
C GLY A 226 13.11 1.85 -7.09
N ASP A 227 13.03 0.74 -6.35
CA ASP A 227 12.74 0.75 -4.91
C ASP A 227 13.75 1.61 -4.14
N LEU A 228 13.25 2.65 -3.48
CA LEU A 228 14.01 3.63 -2.69
C LEU A 228 15.21 4.27 -3.42
N LYS A 229 15.12 4.39 -4.75
CA LYS A 229 16.17 4.93 -5.61
C LYS A 229 15.65 6.09 -6.45
N LEU A 230 16.51 7.08 -6.71
CA LEU A 230 16.21 8.17 -7.65
C LEU A 230 16.70 7.83 -9.08
N GLN A 231 16.61 6.56 -9.46
CA GLN A 231 17.05 6.03 -10.75
C GLN A 231 15.96 5.14 -11.35
N LYS A 232 15.94 5.02 -12.68
CA LYS A 232 15.04 4.11 -13.37
C LYS A 232 15.21 2.66 -12.88
N PRO A 233 14.11 1.88 -12.86
CA PRO A 233 14.17 0.50 -12.40
C PRO A 233 15.12 -0.33 -13.28
N LYS A 234 15.78 -1.29 -12.66
CA LYS A 234 16.56 -2.31 -13.37
C LYS A 234 15.63 -3.43 -13.81
N PHE A 235 16.09 -4.28 -14.72
CA PHE A 235 15.32 -5.44 -15.20
C PHE A 235 14.83 -6.38 -14.08
N GLN A 236 15.60 -6.52 -13.00
CA GLN A 236 15.29 -7.36 -11.84
C GLN A 236 14.83 -6.56 -10.61
N GLU A 237 14.25 -5.39 -10.83
CA GLU A 237 13.69 -4.61 -9.72
C GLU A 237 12.43 -5.32 -9.20
N GLU A 238 12.37 -5.53 -7.88
CA GLU A 238 11.24 -6.21 -7.24
C GLU A 238 10.06 -5.28 -7.00
N ARG A 239 10.34 -3.99 -6.80
CA ARG A 239 9.36 -2.95 -6.50
C ARG A 239 9.71 -1.68 -7.27
N ILE A 240 8.70 -1.00 -7.79
CA ILE A 240 8.86 0.26 -8.51
C ILE A 240 7.86 1.31 -8.02
N PHE A 241 8.28 2.57 -8.07
CA PHE A 241 7.47 3.71 -7.69
C PHE A 241 7.04 4.50 -8.92
N PHE A 242 5.75 4.81 -8.99
CA PHE A 242 5.17 5.71 -9.99
C PHE A 242 4.98 7.09 -9.39
N ILE A 243 5.45 8.12 -10.11
CA ILE A 243 5.23 9.52 -9.80
C ILE A 243 4.35 10.09 -10.89
N ALA A 244 3.07 10.27 -10.60
CA ALA A 244 2.05 10.74 -11.52
C ALA A 244 1.52 12.12 -11.09
N LYS A 245 1.39 13.03 -12.04
CA LYS A 245 0.88 14.39 -11.81
C LYS A 245 -0.48 14.54 -12.48
N LYS A 246 -1.48 15.02 -11.75
CA LYS A 246 -2.78 15.35 -12.31
C LYS A 246 -2.68 16.56 -13.26
N ILE A 247 -3.22 16.43 -14.50
CA ILE A 247 -3.24 17.46 -15.54
C ILE A 247 -4.60 18.14 -15.69
#